data_1b11044f978dddbea192117b0f617ba3
#
_entry.id   1b11044f978dddbea192117b0f617ba3
#
_cell.length_a   1.000
_cell.length_b   1.000
_cell.length_c   1.000
_cell.angle_alpha   90.00
_cell.angle_beta   90.00
_cell.angle_gamma   90.00
#
_symmetry.space_group_name_H-M   'P 1'
#
loop_
_entity.id
_entity.type
_entity.pdbx_description
1 polymer ?
#
loop_
_entity_poly.entity_id
_entity_poly.type
_entity_poly.pdbx_seq_one_letter_code
_entity_poly.pdbx_strand_id
1 'polypeptide(L)'
;MKAKTRVRIIFFCLTVSAIGLPLILISTPSIHQHFEPENIAISFVENLSNANFQEAKKLSTPESAETLYLFETLVGNQSDELKNTPTHFNISYSEMNTSQDTLFVQGKLFFSHKHKLIRKINLTLVNRRGNWLVDCRD
;
A
#
# COMPACT_ATOMS: atom_id res chain seq x y z
N MET A 1 39.42 51.13 6.16
CA MET A 1 38.40 50.79 5.13
C MET A 1 38.21 49.30 4.87
N LYS A 2 39.16 48.45 5.19
CA LYS A 2 39.07 46.97 4.95
C LYS A 2 38.20 46.20 5.96
N ALA A 3 37.90 46.72 7.15
CA ALA A 3 37.12 46.00 8.17
C ALA A 3 35.60 46.06 7.93
N LYS A 4 35.08 47.14 7.36
CA LYS A 4 33.63 47.31 7.09
C LYS A 4 33.12 46.39 5.98
N THR A 5 33.97 46.04 5.02
CA THR A 5 33.57 45.17 3.90
C THR A 5 33.48 43.71 4.33
N ARG A 6 34.38 43.27 5.24
CA ARG A 6 34.34 41.88 5.77
C ARG A 6 33.10 41.60 6.63
N VAL A 7 32.66 42.58 7.42
CA VAL A 7 31.45 42.44 8.25
C VAL A 7 30.19 42.37 7.38
N ARG A 8 30.11 43.12 6.27
CA ARG A 8 28.99 43.05 5.35
C ARG A 8 28.87 41.72 4.61
N ILE A 9 30.01 41.10 4.25
CA ILE A 9 30.00 39.78 3.59
C ILE A 9 29.60 38.69 4.57
N ILE A 10 30.04 38.76 5.82
CA ILE A 10 29.62 37.80 6.86
C ILE A 10 28.12 37.89 7.17
N PHE A 11 27.56 39.11 7.24
CA PHE A 11 26.11 39.29 7.42
C PHE A 11 25.31 38.81 6.22
N PHE A 12 25.83 38.97 5.01
CA PHE A 12 25.16 38.51 3.80
C PHE A 12 25.13 36.97 3.71
N CYS A 13 26.21 36.30 4.09
CA CYS A 13 26.28 34.83 4.14
C CYS A 13 25.38 34.24 5.23
N LEU A 14 25.26 34.90 6.39
CA LEU A 14 24.38 34.45 7.49
C LEU A 14 22.90 34.62 7.15
N THR A 15 22.52 35.65 6.40
CA THR A 15 21.12 35.85 6.01
C THR A 15 20.66 34.87 4.92
N VAL A 16 21.55 34.49 3.99
CA VAL A 16 21.22 33.52 2.93
C VAL A 16 21.07 32.11 3.47
N SER A 17 21.88 31.71 4.46
CA SER A 17 21.74 30.39 5.10
C SER A 17 20.50 30.26 6.00
N ALA A 18 20.01 31.35 6.57
CA ALA A 18 18.79 31.34 7.40
C ALA A 18 17.49 31.24 6.59
N ILE A 19 17.49 31.67 5.33
CA ILE A 19 16.32 31.61 4.45
C ILE A 19 16.20 30.25 3.73
N GLY A 20 17.30 29.54 3.51
CA GLY A 20 17.30 28.24 2.82
C GLY A 20 16.78 27.07 3.67
N LEU A 21 16.94 27.12 4.98
CA LEU A 21 16.55 26.05 5.89
C LEU A 21 15.03 25.80 6.02
N PRO A 22 14.17 26.82 6.11
CA PRO A 22 12.74 26.57 6.20
C PRO A 22 12.10 26.07 4.89
N LEU A 23 12.70 26.34 3.73
CA LEU A 23 12.19 25.87 2.44
C LEU A 23 12.40 24.37 2.23
N ILE A 24 13.42 23.77 2.84
CA ILE A 24 13.68 22.34 2.76
C ILE A 24 12.70 21.54 3.64
N LEU A 25 12.22 22.12 4.73
CA LEU A 25 11.22 21.50 5.62
C LEU A 25 9.79 21.56 5.09
N ILE A 26 9.49 22.47 4.15
CA ILE A 26 8.16 22.61 3.53
C ILE A 26 7.99 21.67 2.33
N SER A 27 9.08 21.18 1.75
CA SER A 27 9.05 20.30 0.57
C SER A 27 9.15 18.81 0.88
N THR A 28 8.97 18.37 2.10
CA THR A 28 8.61 16.98 2.35
C THR A 28 7.13 16.85 2.03
N PRO A 29 6.77 16.28 0.88
CA PRO A 29 5.37 15.95 0.67
C PRO A 29 5.01 14.97 1.76
N SER A 30 4.05 15.29 2.58
CA SER A 30 3.29 14.32 3.37
C SER A 30 2.52 13.47 2.36
N ILE A 31 3.27 12.65 1.59
CA ILE A 31 2.74 11.76 0.59
C ILE A 31 2.05 10.62 1.34
N HIS A 32 0.73 10.74 1.44
CA HIS A 32 -0.17 9.62 1.32
C HIS A 32 -0.14 8.53 2.41
N GLN A 33 -0.30 8.91 3.66
CA GLN A 33 -0.73 7.96 4.71
C GLN A 33 -2.22 7.54 4.55
N HIS A 34 -2.96 8.13 3.63
CA HIS A 34 -4.40 7.86 3.46
C HIS A 34 -4.75 6.66 2.58
N PHE A 35 -3.79 6.07 1.84
CA PHE A 35 -4.05 4.98 0.91
C PHE A 35 -3.39 3.65 1.29
N GLU A 36 -2.78 3.56 2.45
CA GLU A 36 -2.06 2.36 2.86
C GLU A 36 -2.95 1.10 2.89
N PRO A 37 -4.15 1.09 3.53
CA PRO A 37 -4.96 -0.11 3.59
C PRO A 37 -5.54 -0.53 2.23
N GLU A 38 -5.88 0.40 1.35
CA GLU A 38 -6.35 0.06 0.00
C GLU A 38 -5.24 -0.55 -0.85
N ASN A 39 -4.02 -0.03 -0.76
CA ASN A 39 -2.85 -0.61 -1.44
C ASN A 39 -2.53 -2.02 -0.93
N ILE A 40 -2.71 -2.28 0.36
CA ILE A 40 -2.57 -3.61 0.94
C ILE A 40 -3.63 -4.56 0.37
N ALA A 41 -4.89 -4.12 0.25
CA ALA A 41 -5.95 -4.90 -0.37
C ALA A 41 -5.64 -5.25 -1.83
N ILE A 42 -5.18 -4.29 -2.62
CA ILE A 42 -4.78 -4.49 -4.01
C ILE A 42 -3.63 -5.51 -4.08
N SER A 43 -2.56 -5.27 -3.34
CA SER A 43 -1.38 -6.15 -3.32
C SER A 43 -1.74 -7.56 -2.88
N PHE A 44 -2.60 -7.71 -1.87
CA PHE A 44 -3.04 -9.03 -1.40
C PHE A 44 -3.78 -9.81 -2.49
N VAL A 45 -4.79 -9.20 -3.12
CA VAL A 45 -5.60 -9.87 -4.15
C VAL A 45 -4.76 -10.22 -5.37
N GLU A 46 -3.91 -9.31 -5.84
CA GLU A 46 -3.04 -9.55 -6.99
C GLU A 46 -2.00 -10.64 -6.71
N ASN A 47 -1.37 -10.65 -5.54
CA ASN A 47 -0.46 -11.72 -5.15
C ASN A 47 -1.18 -13.06 -5.05
N LEU A 48 -2.34 -13.09 -4.41
CA LEU A 48 -3.11 -14.31 -4.25
C LEU A 48 -3.56 -14.88 -5.61
N SER A 49 -4.07 -14.03 -6.50
CA SER A 49 -4.55 -14.43 -7.84
C SER A 49 -3.43 -14.83 -8.79
N ASN A 50 -2.21 -14.35 -8.57
CA ASN A 50 -1.02 -14.71 -9.34
C ASN A 50 -0.18 -15.82 -8.68
N ALA A 51 -0.75 -16.54 -7.71
CA ALA A 51 -0.11 -17.63 -6.97
C ALA A 51 1.17 -17.24 -6.20
N ASN A 52 1.30 -15.96 -5.84
CA ASN A 52 2.36 -15.47 -4.95
C ASN A 52 1.94 -15.60 -3.48
N PHE A 53 1.68 -16.82 -3.03
CA PHE A 53 1.06 -17.09 -1.72
C PHE A 53 1.88 -16.60 -0.55
N GLN A 54 3.21 -16.65 -0.62
CA GLN A 54 4.08 -16.17 0.45
C GLN A 54 3.95 -14.66 0.66
N GLU A 55 3.85 -13.89 -0.42
CA GLU A 55 3.63 -12.44 -0.35
C GLU A 55 2.22 -12.10 0.15
N ALA A 56 1.20 -12.83 -0.31
CA ALA A 56 -0.17 -12.68 0.20
C ALA A 56 -0.26 -12.98 1.71
N LYS A 57 0.40 -14.03 2.19
CA LYS A 57 0.45 -14.38 3.62
C LYS A 57 1.02 -13.28 4.50
N LYS A 58 2.04 -12.54 4.03
CA LYS A 58 2.62 -11.41 4.76
C LYS A 58 1.65 -10.26 4.95
N LEU A 59 0.66 -10.13 4.07
CA LEU A 59 -0.35 -9.06 4.07
C LEU A 59 -1.64 -9.48 4.80
N SER A 60 -1.70 -10.68 5.35
CA SER A 60 -2.89 -11.22 6.02
C SER A 60 -2.68 -11.41 7.52
N THR A 61 -3.80 -11.53 8.24
CA THR A 61 -3.76 -11.86 9.67
C THR A 61 -3.21 -13.28 9.90
N PRO A 62 -2.56 -13.57 11.04
CA PRO A 62 -2.11 -14.91 11.39
C PRO A 62 -3.26 -15.94 11.37
N GLU A 63 -4.46 -15.51 11.76
CA GLU A 63 -5.66 -16.36 11.79
C GLU A 63 -6.16 -16.74 10.39
N SER A 64 -5.77 -16.00 9.36
CA SER A 64 -6.06 -16.30 7.95
C SER A 64 -5.16 -17.39 7.35
N ALA A 65 -4.11 -17.83 8.06
CA ALA A 65 -3.11 -18.72 7.53
C ALA A 65 -3.68 -20.07 7.07
N GLU A 66 -4.66 -20.62 7.79
CA GLU A 66 -5.30 -21.91 7.42
C GLU A 66 -6.09 -21.76 6.11
N THR A 67 -6.88 -20.70 5.98
CA THR A 67 -7.64 -20.40 4.75
C THR A 67 -6.72 -20.26 3.56
N LEU A 68 -5.61 -19.52 3.70
CA LEU A 68 -4.62 -19.33 2.63
C LEU A 68 -3.88 -20.62 2.29
N TYR A 69 -3.58 -21.46 3.26
CA TYR A 69 -2.97 -22.78 3.03
C TYR A 69 -3.89 -23.69 2.22
N LEU A 70 -5.20 -23.72 2.56
CA LEU A 70 -6.19 -24.48 1.80
C LEU A 70 -6.27 -23.97 0.36
N PHE A 71 -6.29 -22.66 0.17
CA PHE A 71 -6.32 -22.06 -1.16
C PHE A 71 -5.06 -22.41 -1.97
N GLU A 72 -3.88 -22.30 -1.38
CA GLU A 72 -2.60 -22.70 -2.00
C GLU A 72 -2.61 -24.18 -2.43
N THR A 73 -3.16 -25.05 -1.58
CA THR A 73 -3.28 -26.49 -1.86
C THR A 73 -4.22 -26.75 -3.05
N LEU A 74 -5.36 -26.06 -3.10
CA LEU A 74 -6.36 -26.21 -4.17
C LEU A 74 -5.85 -25.75 -5.54
N VAL A 75 -5.05 -24.69 -5.58
CA VAL A 75 -4.56 -24.11 -6.85
C VAL A 75 -3.12 -24.48 -7.17
N GLY A 76 -2.47 -25.28 -6.32
CA GLY A 76 -1.04 -25.61 -6.46
C GLY A 76 -0.66 -26.18 -7.83
N ASN A 77 -1.51 -27.00 -8.43
CA ASN A 77 -1.29 -27.58 -9.77
C ASN A 77 -1.44 -26.57 -10.92
N GLN A 78 -2.04 -25.41 -10.66
CA GLN A 78 -2.28 -24.34 -11.65
C GLN A 78 -1.39 -23.11 -11.39
N SER A 79 -0.48 -23.20 -10.42
CA SER A 79 0.30 -22.04 -9.98
C SER A 79 1.15 -21.40 -11.08
N ASP A 80 1.71 -22.19 -11.99
CA ASP A 80 2.55 -21.67 -13.08
C ASP A 80 1.73 -20.94 -14.14
N GLU A 81 0.53 -21.42 -14.44
CA GLU A 81 -0.39 -20.74 -15.35
C GLU A 81 -0.86 -19.40 -14.73
N LEU A 82 -1.21 -19.39 -13.44
CA LEU A 82 -1.63 -18.18 -12.73
C LEU A 82 -0.52 -17.13 -12.67
N LYS A 83 0.72 -17.53 -12.43
CA LYS A 83 1.88 -16.62 -12.46
C LYS A 83 2.11 -15.98 -13.82
N ASN A 84 1.82 -16.71 -14.90
CA ASN A 84 2.01 -16.24 -16.27
C ASN A 84 0.81 -15.45 -16.81
N THR A 85 -0.27 -15.35 -16.04
CA THR A 85 -1.48 -14.61 -16.43
C THR A 85 -1.73 -13.48 -15.43
N PRO A 86 -1.04 -12.35 -15.57
CA PRO A 86 -1.12 -11.25 -14.60
C PRO A 86 -2.53 -10.70 -14.49
N THR A 87 -2.92 -10.42 -13.25
CA THR A 87 -4.22 -9.87 -12.89
C THR A 87 -4.09 -8.47 -12.35
N HIS A 88 -5.18 -7.72 -12.36
CA HIS A 88 -5.28 -6.40 -11.80
C HIS A 88 -6.57 -6.25 -10.98
N PHE A 89 -6.44 -5.72 -9.77
CA PHE A 89 -7.57 -5.51 -8.87
C PHE A 89 -7.91 -4.04 -8.73
N ASN A 90 -9.14 -3.69 -9.13
CA ASN A 90 -9.67 -2.33 -9.02
C ASN A 90 -10.68 -2.23 -7.88
N ILE A 91 -10.41 -1.37 -6.92
CA ILE A 91 -11.35 -1.05 -5.85
C ILE A 91 -12.47 -0.19 -6.43
N SER A 92 -13.71 -0.60 -6.18
CA SER A 92 -14.91 0.14 -6.56
C SER A 92 -15.59 0.81 -5.36
N TYR A 93 -15.35 0.33 -4.16
CA TYR A 93 -15.90 0.88 -2.93
C TYR A 93 -15.01 0.51 -1.75
N SER A 94 -14.84 1.43 -0.81
CA SER A 94 -14.21 1.19 0.48
C SER A 94 -14.93 1.96 1.57
N GLU A 95 -15.08 1.36 2.75
CA GLU A 95 -15.74 1.95 3.91
C GLU A 95 -14.98 1.61 5.19
N MET A 96 -14.60 2.65 5.91
CA MET A 96 -13.97 2.55 7.22
C MET A 96 -15.05 2.46 8.31
N ASN A 97 -14.88 1.56 9.28
CA ASN A 97 -15.77 1.52 10.42
C ASN A 97 -15.58 2.75 11.34
N THR A 98 -16.52 2.95 12.26
CA THR A 98 -16.51 4.11 13.18
C THR A 98 -15.27 4.17 14.07
N SER A 99 -14.70 3.03 14.44
CA SER A 99 -13.49 2.93 15.26
C SER A 99 -12.19 3.15 14.49
N GLN A 100 -12.27 3.24 13.15
CA GLN A 100 -11.12 3.39 12.23
C GLN A 100 -10.07 2.26 12.36
N ASP A 101 -10.51 1.08 12.73
CA ASP A 101 -9.69 -0.12 12.88
C ASP A 101 -10.03 -1.23 11.89
N THR A 102 -11.12 -1.07 11.14
CA THR A 102 -11.60 -2.03 10.14
C THR A 102 -12.00 -1.31 8.87
N LEU A 103 -11.50 -1.78 7.73
CA LEU A 103 -11.84 -1.29 6.40
C LEU A 103 -12.50 -2.40 5.59
N PHE A 104 -13.69 -2.14 5.08
CA PHE A 104 -14.37 -3.00 4.11
C PHE A 104 -14.03 -2.52 2.70
N VAL A 105 -13.60 -3.43 1.84
CA VAL A 105 -13.22 -3.14 0.47
C VAL A 105 -13.98 -4.03 -0.49
N GLN A 106 -14.55 -3.43 -1.52
CA GLN A 106 -15.15 -4.15 -2.64
C GLN A 106 -14.44 -3.76 -3.93
N GLY A 107 -14.15 -4.73 -4.75
CA GLY A 107 -13.46 -4.49 -6.00
C GLY A 107 -13.74 -5.54 -7.06
N LYS A 108 -13.10 -5.35 -8.21
CA LYS A 108 -13.20 -6.23 -9.36
C LYS A 108 -11.81 -6.66 -9.79
N LEU A 109 -11.65 -7.97 -9.99
CA LEU A 109 -10.43 -8.57 -10.50
C LEU A 109 -10.55 -8.77 -12.01
N PHE A 110 -9.52 -8.37 -12.75
CA PHE A 110 -9.44 -8.44 -14.20
C PHE A 110 -8.15 -9.11 -14.66
N PHE A 111 -8.18 -9.72 -15.82
CA PHE A 111 -6.94 -10.04 -16.55
C PHE A 111 -6.35 -8.76 -17.13
N SER A 112 -5.06 -8.48 -16.85
CA SER A 112 -4.38 -7.23 -17.24
C SER A 112 -4.41 -6.95 -18.73
N HIS A 113 -4.26 -8.00 -19.58
CA HIS A 113 -4.16 -7.85 -21.03
C HIS A 113 -5.50 -7.71 -21.76
N LYS A 114 -6.61 -8.13 -21.15
CA LYS A 114 -7.91 -8.23 -21.85
C LYS A 114 -9.00 -7.41 -21.18
N HIS A 115 -8.71 -6.76 -20.06
CA HIS A 115 -9.72 -6.11 -19.19
C HIS A 115 -10.95 -6.99 -18.94
N LYS A 116 -10.76 -8.32 -19.04
CA LYS A 116 -11.84 -9.29 -18.81
C LYS A 116 -12.06 -9.45 -17.32
N LEU A 117 -13.28 -9.17 -16.86
CA LEU A 117 -13.68 -9.40 -15.46
C LEU A 117 -13.56 -10.88 -15.13
N ILE A 118 -12.80 -11.21 -14.09
CA ILE A 118 -12.69 -12.55 -13.53
C ILE A 118 -13.73 -12.70 -12.42
N ARG A 119 -13.70 -11.81 -11.43
CA ARG A 119 -14.53 -11.92 -10.22
C ARG A 119 -14.73 -10.57 -9.51
N LYS A 120 -15.87 -10.44 -8.83
CA LYS A 120 -16.06 -9.44 -7.78
C LYS A 120 -15.52 -10.01 -6.47
N ILE A 121 -14.78 -9.20 -5.71
CA ILE A 121 -14.13 -9.61 -4.46
C ILE A 121 -14.48 -8.60 -3.37
N ASN A 122 -14.83 -9.11 -2.21
CA ASN A 122 -15.02 -8.35 -0.98
C ASN A 122 -13.92 -8.76 0.01
N LEU A 123 -13.35 -7.79 0.69
CA LEU A 123 -12.30 -8.00 1.67
C LEU A 123 -12.59 -7.20 2.93
N THR A 124 -12.12 -7.74 4.04
CA THR A 124 -12.05 -7.03 5.31
C THR A 124 -10.58 -6.87 5.70
N LEU A 125 -10.17 -5.64 5.99
CA LEU A 125 -8.85 -5.34 6.53
C LEU A 125 -9.02 -4.88 7.98
N VAL A 126 -8.10 -5.29 8.83
CA VAL A 126 -8.05 -4.90 10.24
C VAL A 126 -6.73 -4.22 10.57
N ASN A 127 -6.80 -3.15 11.35
CA ASN A 127 -5.62 -2.47 11.85
C ASN A 127 -5.19 -3.12 13.17
N ARG A 128 -4.00 -3.69 13.20
CA ARG A 128 -3.40 -4.24 14.40
C ARG A 128 -2.12 -3.49 14.74
N ARG A 129 -2.19 -2.64 15.75
CA ARG A 129 -1.03 -1.86 16.25
C ARG A 129 -0.37 -1.00 15.16
N GLY A 130 -1.19 -0.36 14.32
CA GLY A 130 -0.71 0.48 13.21
C GLY A 130 -0.45 -0.26 11.90
N ASN A 131 -0.56 -1.59 11.87
CA ASN A 131 -0.39 -2.41 10.66
C ASN A 131 -1.75 -2.88 10.14
N TRP A 132 -2.04 -2.58 8.88
CA TRP A 132 -3.22 -3.07 8.20
C TRP A 132 -2.97 -4.46 7.63
N LEU A 133 -3.88 -5.40 7.89
CA LEU A 133 -3.79 -6.79 7.46
C LEU A 133 -5.14 -7.25 6.94
N VAL A 134 -5.14 -8.09 5.91
CA VAL A 134 -6.35 -8.71 5.37
C VAL A 134 -6.80 -9.84 6.28
N ASP A 135 -8.08 -9.85 6.64
CA ASP A 135 -8.72 -10.94 7.39
C ASP A 135 -9.57 -11.79 6.44
N CYS A 136 -9.22 -13.06 6.30
CA CYS A 136 -9.83 -14.02 5.38
C CYS A 136 -10.74 -15.04 6.09
N ARG A 137 -11.18 -14.78 7.32
CA ARG A 137 -11.96 -15.74 8.12
C ARG A 137 -13.46 -15.79 7.79
N ASP A 138 -13.95 -14.85 6.97
CA ASP A 138 -15.37 -14.75 6.58
C ASP A 138 -15.67 -15.49 5.28
#